data_98decb70095b02bdd3ffd01c03c0cc07
#
_entry.id   98decb70095b02bdd3ffd01c03c0cc07
#
_cell.length_a   1.000
_cell.length_b   1.000
_cell.length_c   1.000
_cell.angle_alpha   90.00
_cell.angle_beta   90.00
_cell.angle_gamma   90.00
#
_symmetry.space_group_name_H-M   'P 1'
#
loop_
_entity.id
_entity.type
_entity.pdbx_description
1 polymer ?
#
loop_
_entity_poly.entity_id
_entity_poly.type
_entity_poly.pdbx_seq_one_letter_code
_entity_poly.pdbx_strand_id
1 'polypeptide(L)'
;IIIIEKKASGQSLIQDLRRAGLPILEYTPDRDKVARAYAASPLVESGRVWLPNKLWAQTLFDEAVSFPNAAHDDQVDAMVMAIHYMKDSWHLQHPHDPYYSDNDNTYKKNKATYWKVSN
;
A
#
# COMPACT_ATOMS: atom_id res chain seq x y z
N ILE A 1 6.68 6.14 -8.43
CA ILE A 1 5.71 5.44 -9.26
C ILE A 1 4.30 5.72 -8.77
N ILE A 2 3.34 5.85 -9.68
CA ILE A 2 1.92 6.06 -9.38
C ILE A 2 1.17 4.83 -9.91
N ILE A 3 0.45 4.13 -9.02
CA ILE A 3 -0.30 2.93 -9.37
C ILE A 3 -1.76 3.34 -9.59
N ILE A 4 -2.32 3.00 -10.74
CA ILE A 4 -3.72 3.33 -11.09
C ILE A 4 -4.43 2.07 -11.53
N GLU A 5 -5.59 1.79 -10.91
CA GLU A 5 -6.43 0.67 -11.32
C GLU A 5 -6.98 0.89 -12.73
N LYS A 6 -6.80 -0.13 -13.57
CA LYS A 6 -7.30 -0.11 -14.95
C LYS A 6 -8.79 -0.41 -14.97
N LYS A 7 -9.58 0.62 -14.82
CA LYS A 7 -11.04 0.62 -15.07
C LYS A 7 -11.36 1.46 -16.30
N ALA A 8 -12.53 1.30 -16.87
CA ALA A 8 -12.93 2.05 -18.06
C ALA A 8 -12.79 3.58 -17.89
N SER A 9 -13.11 4.11 -16.69
CA SER A 9 -12.96 5.52 -16.33
C SER A 9 -11.52 5.94 -16.09
N GLY A 10 -10.60 5.00 -15.81
CA GLY A 10 -9.20 5.29 -15.50
C GLY A 10 -8.31 5.37 -16.74
N GLN A 11 -8.74 4.90 -17.88
CA GLN A 11 -7.88 4.83 -19.07
C GLN A 11 -7.47 6.20 -19.60
N SER A 12 -8.40 7.16 -19.67
CA SER A 12 -8.07 8.53 -20.07
C SER A 12 -7.10 9.20 -19.10
N LEU A 13 -7.34 9.05 -17.80
CA LEU A 13 -6.45 9.56 -16.76
C LEU A 13 -5.03 8.99 -16.90
N ILE A 14 -4.91 7.69 -17.10
CA ILE A 14 -3.62 7.01 -17.30
C ILE A 14 -2.88 7.60 -18.51
N GLN A 15 -3.59 7.81 -19.62
CA GLN A 15 -2.99 8.39 -20.83
C GLN A 15 -2.53 9.83 -20.61
N ASP A 16 -3.34 10.65 -19.97
CA ASP A 16 -3.02 12.04 -19.72
C ASP A 16 -1.83 12.20 -18.77
N LEU A 17 -1.78 11.42 -17.70
CA LEU A 17 -0.66 11.43 -16.77
C LEU A 17 0.64 10.92 -17.42
N ARG A 18 0.57 9.91 -18.29
CA ARG A 18 1.73 9.46 -19.07
C ARG A 18 2.23 10.53 -20.05
N ARG A 19 1.30 11.25 -20.71
CA ARG A 19 1.68 12.40 -21.57
C ARG A 19 2.35 13.52 -20.78
N ALA A 20 1.96 13.68 -19.51
CA ALA A 20 2.61 14.61 -18.58
C ALA A 20 3.97 14.11 -18.04
N GLY A 21 4.45 12.94 -18.50
CA GLY A 21 5.75 12.40 -18.11
C GLY A 21 5.79 11.72 -16.75
N LEU A 22 4.64 11.37 -16.16
CA LEU A 22 4.58 10.72 -14.85
C LEU A 22 4.77 9.20 -14.97
N PRO A 23 5.49 8.56 -14.02
CA PRO A 23 5.74 7.13 -14.03
C PRO A 23 4.51 6.35 -13.56
N ILE A 24 3.61 6.03 -14.50
CA ILE A 24 2.34 5.34 -14.24
C ILE A 24 2.47 3.84 -14.43
N LEU A 25 2.07 3.08 -13.41
CA LEU A 25 1.84 1.65 -13.46
C LEU A 25 0.33 1.37 -13.51
N GLU A 26 -0.09 0.62 -14.52
CA GLU A 26 -1.45 0.12 -14.60
C GLU A 26 -1.59 -1.13 -13.71
N TYR A 27 -2.60 -1.15 -12.86
CA TYR A 27 -2.95 -2.28 -12.03
C TYR A 27 -4.28 -2.87 -12.48
N THR A 28 -4.28 -4.15 -12.80
CA THR A 28 -5.50 -4.88 -13.14
C THR A 28 -5.78 -5.88 -12.03
N PRO A 29 -6.85 -5.70 -11.23
CA PRO A 29 -7.17 -6.65 -10.16
C PRO A 29 -7.55 -8.01 -10.74
N ASP A 30 -7.03 -9.07 -10.13
CA ASP A 30 -7.27 -10.46 -10.49
C ASP A 30 -8.47 -11.08 -9.75
N ARG A 31 -8.96 -10.41 -8.71
CA ARG A 31 -10.04 -10.88 -7.82
C ARG A 31 -10.82 -9.72 -7.23
N ASP A 32 -11.92 -10.02 -6.55
CA ASP A 32 -12.75 -9.03 -5.88
C ASP A 32 -12.02 -8.32 -4.71
N LYS A 33 -12.55 -7.18 -4.31
CA LYS A 33 -11.99 -6.30 -3.29
C LYS A 33 -11.74 -7.00 -1.94
N VAL A 34 -12.71 -7.78 -1.46
CA VAL A 34 -12.61 -8.48 -0.17
C VAL A 34 -11.54 -9.55 -0.22
N ALA A 35 -11.50 -10.34 -1.28
CA ALA A 35 -10.48 -11.37 -1.47
C ALA A 35 -9.06 -10.77 -1.56
N ARG A 36 -8.91 -9.59 -2.18
CA ARG A 36 -7.63 -8.86 -2.21
C ARG A 36 -7.21 -8.42 -0.82
N ALA A 37 -8.14 -7.85 -0.03
CA ALA A 37 -7.85 -7.43 1.34
C ALA A 37 -7.43 -8.60 2.23
N TYR A 38 -8.12 -9.73 2.15
CA TYR A 38 -7.73 -10.95 2.85
C TYR A 38 -6.34 -11.46 2.42
N ALA A 39 -5.98 -11.37 1.16
CA ALA A 39 -4.65 -11.75 0.69
C ALA A 39 -3.52 -10.80 1.17
N ALA A 40 -3.85 -9.57 1.53
CA ALA A 40 -2.93 -8.59 2.10
C ALA A 40 -2.83 -8.69 3.64
N SER A 41 -3.87 -9.21 4.33
CA SER A 41 -3.96 -9.21 5.79
C SER A 41 -2.77 -9.89 6.50
N PRO A 42 -2.16 -10.99 6.01
CA PRO A 42 -1.00 -11.59 6.67
C PRO A 42 0.20 -10.64 6.80
N LEU A 43 0.36 -9.70 5.87
CA LEU A 43 1.44 -8.70 5.95
C LEU A 43 1.15 -7.64 7.01
N VAL A 44 -0.12 -7.27 7.17
CA VAL A 44 -0.56 -6.36 8.24
C VAL A 44 -0.41 -7.04 9.59
N GLU A 45 -0.90 -8.26 9.74
CA GLU A 45 -0.84 -9.07 10.97
C GLU A 45 0.61 -9.35 11.41
N SER A 46 1.52 -9.56 10.47
CA SER A 46 2.95 -9.75 10.76
C SER A 46 3.69 -8.47 11.16
N GLY A 47 2.99 -7.32 11.26
CA GLY A 47 3.56 -6.04 11.65
C GLY A 47 4.48 -5.41 10.59
N ARG A 48 4.31 -5.77 9.32
CA ARG A 48 5.09 -5.22 8.20
C ARG A 48 4.50 -3.93 7.62
N VAL A 49 3.27 -3.57 8.03
CA VAL A 49 2.61 -2.33 7.65
C VAL A 49 2.65 -1.37 8.82
N TRP A 50 3.18 -0.18 8.58
CA TRP A 50 3.39 0.85 9.60
C TRP A 50 2.63 2.11 9.23
N LEU A 51 1.88 2.64 10.17
CA LEU A 51 1.18 3.91 10.03
C LEU A 51 1.85 4.98 10.90
N PRO A 52 2.10 6.19 10.39
CA PRO A 52 2.62 7.28 11.20
C PRO A 52 1.54 7.80 12.15
N ASN A 53 1.99 8.32 13.31
CA ASN A 53 1.06 8.99 14.25
C ASN A 53 0.65 10.37 13.70
N LYS A 54 -0.28 10.36 12.74
CA LYS A 54 -0.84 11.53 12.07
C LYS A 54 -2.35 11.38 11.91
N LEU A 55 -3.05 12.50 11.89
CA LEU A 55 -4.52 12.51 11.78
C LEU A 55 -5.03 11.75 10.54
N TRP A 56 -4.39 11.93 9.40
CA TRP A 56 -4.77 11.21 8.18
C TRP A 56 -4.57 9.69 8.28
N ALA A 57 -3.57 9.24 9.03
CA ALA A 57 -3.33 7.81 9.24
C ALA A 57 -4.40 7.19 10.14
N GLN A 58 -4.95 7.96 11.08
CA GLN A 58 -6.09 7.52 11.89
C GLN A 58 -7.32 7.27 11.01
N THR A 59 -7.58 8.13 10.05
CA THR A 59 -8.71 7.97 9.11
C THR A 59 -8.58 6.66 8.31
N LEU A 60 -7.38 6.37 7.80
CA LEU A 60 -7.10 5.09 7.12
C LEU A 60 -7.28 3.89 8.06
N PHE A 61 -6.81 4.01 9.30
CA PHE A 61 -6.95 2.94 10.30
C PHE A 61 -8.43 2.64 10.60
N ASP A 62 -9.24 3.68 10.82
CA ASP A 62 -10.67 3.55 11.13
C ASP A 62 -11.43 2.91 9.96
N GLU A 63 -11.08 3.27 8.72
CA GLU A 63 -11.64 2.66 7.51
C GLU A 63 -11.24 1.18 7.41
N ALA A 64 -9.97 0.85 7.65
CA ALA A 64 -9.47 -0.53 7.59
C ALA A 64 -10.10 -1.43 8.65
N VAL A 65 -10.30 -0.94 9.88
CA VAL A 65 -10.95 -1.72 10.96
C VAL A 65 -12.42 -1.97 10.65
N SER A 66 -13.09 -1.04 9.96
CA SER A 66 -14.51 -1.15 9.61
C SER A 66 -14.75 -1.95 8.33
N PHE A 67 -13.71 -2.24 7.56
CA PHE A 67 -13.81 -2.98 6.30
C PHE A 67 -14.29 -4.43 6.55
N PRO A 68 -15.18 -5.02 5.71
CA PRO A 68 -15.75 -4.47 4.46
C PRO A 68 -17.05 -3.66 4.66
N ASN A 69 -17.47 -3.38 5.88
CA ASN A 69 -18.77 -2.78 6.19
C ASN A 69 -18.69 -1.24 6.36
N ALA A 70 -17.56 -0.63 6.04
CA ALA A 70 -17.39 0.81 6.06
C ALA A 70 -18.24 1.51 4.99
N ALA A 71 -18.66 2.75 5.27
CA ALA A 71 -19.36 3.59 4.28
C ALA A 71 -18.44 4.00 3.12
N HIS A 72 -17.14 4.07 3.37
CA HIS A 72 -16.08 4.35 2.41
C HIS A 72 -14.96 3.33 2.60
N ASP A 73 -14.30 2.95 1.51
CA ASP A 73 -13.24 1.93 1.51
C ASP A 73 -12.12 2.24 0.49
N ASP A 74 -12.12 3.48 -0.04
CA ASP A 74 -11.17 3.91 -1.07
C ASP A 74 -9.73 3.90 -0.57
N GLN A 75 -9.49 4.26 0.69
CA GLN A 75 -8.16 4.24 1.29
C GLN A 75 -7.68 2.80 1.53
N VAL A 76 -8.57 1.92 1.94
CA VAL A 76 -8.27 0.47 2.09
C VAL A 76 -7.92 -0.13 0.74
N ASP A 77 -8.65 0.18 -0.33
CA ASP A 77 -8.33 -0.27 -1.68
C ASP A 77 -6.95 0.20 -2.12
N ALA A 78 -6.64 1.48 -1.91
CA ALA A 78 -5.34 2.03 -2.25
C ALA A 78 -4.20 1.37 -1.44
N MET A 79 -4.40 1.15 -0.14
CA MET A 79 -3.44 0.45 0.73
C MET A 79 -3.21 -0.99 0.28
N VAL A 80 -4.29 -1.73 0.02
CA VAL A 80 -4.23 -3.13 -0.43
C VAL A 80 -3.50 -3.24 -1.77
N MET A 81 -3.78 -2.34 -2.71
CA MET A 81 -3.09 -2.28 -4.00
C MET A 81 -1.59 -2.01 -3.83
N ALA A 82 -1.22 -1.10 -2.94
CA ALA A 82 0.18 -0.82 -2.64
C ALA A 82 0.89 -2.02 -2.00
N ILE A 83 0.23 -2.72 -1.07
CA ILE A 83 0.77 -3.93 -0.42
C ILE A 83 1.03 -5.03 -1.46
N HIS A 84 0.08 -5.31 -2.35
CA HIS A 84 0.26 -6.30 -3.41
C HIS A 84 1.41 -5.92 -4.34
N TYR A 85 1.46 -4.66 -4.78
CA TYR A 85 2.57 -4.19 -5.62
C TYR A 85 3.93 -4.38 -4.95
N MET A 86 4.07 -3.98 -3.69
CA MET A 86 5.32 -4.11 -2.95
C MET A 86 5.71 -5.58 -2.74
N LYS A 87 4.73 -6.44 -2.44
CA LYS A 87 4.94 -7.89 -2.29
C LYS A 87 5.48 -8.51 -3.59
N ASP A 88 4.83 -8.22 -4.71
CA ASP A 88 5.16 -8.82 -6.01
C ASP A 88 6.47 -8.26 -6.59
N SER A 89 6.83 -7.05 -6.19
CA SER A 89 8.04 -6.36 -6.66
C SER A 89 9.29 -6.61 -5.79
N TRP A 90 9.22 -7.51 -4.81
CA TRP A 90 10.31 -7.81 -3.86
C TRP A 90 10.80 -6.59 -3.06
N HIS A 91 9.99 -5.54 -2.95
CA HIS A 91 10.32 -4.32 -2.21
C HIS A 91 10.07 -4.45 -0.70
N LEU A 92 9.53 -5.57 -0.24
CA LEU A 92 9.25 -5.84 1.17
C LEU A 92 10.45 -6.54 1.82
N GLN A 93 11.50 -5.79 2.11
CA GLN A 93 12.58 -6.25 2.96
C GLN A 93 12.31 -5.84 4.40
N HIS A 94 12.37 -6.79 5.32
CA HIS A 94 12.28 -6.52 6.75
C HIS A 94 13.69 -6.21 7.29
N PRO A 95 13.86 -5.23 8.21
CA PRO A 95 15.18 -4.91 8.78
C PRO A 95 15.90 -6.09 9.45
N HIS A 96 15.15 -7.13 9.84
CA HIS A 96 15.68 -8.39 10.41
C HIS A 96 15.71 -9.55 9.40
N ASP A 97 15.47 -9.29 8.12
CA ASP A 97 15.62 -10.29 7.06
C ASP A 97 17.12 -10.61 6.92
N PRO A 98 17.54 -11.89 6.96
CA PRO A 98 18.95 -12.27 6.81
C PRO A 98 19.56 -11.85 5.46
N TYR A 99 18.74 -11.52 4.48
CA TYR A 99 19.16 -10.95 3.19
C TYR A 99 19.14 -9.42 3.16
N TYR A 100 18.78 -8.77 4.27
CA TYR A 100 18.81 -7.31 4.37
C TYR A 100 20.27 -6.84 4.49
N SER A 101 20.82 -6.27 3.43
CA SER A 101 22.13 -5.63 3.50
C SER A 101 21.95 -4.14 3.83
N ASP A 102 22.57 -3.70 4.92
CA ASP A 102 22.60 -2.28 5.34
C ASP A 102 23.28 -1.34 4.32
N ASN A 103 23.75 -1.88 3.19
CA ASN A 103 24.49 -1.14 2.17
C ASN A 103 23.58 -0.32 1.22
N ASP A 104 22.27 -0.51 1.26
CA ASP A 104 21.34 0.35 0.52
C ASP A 104 21.00 1.61 1.35
N ASN A 105 22.00 2.48 1.47
CA ASN A 105 22.01 3.71 2.26
C ASN A 105 21.16 4.83 1.63
N THR A 106 20.12 4.52 0.87
CA THR A 106 19.26 5.50 0.21
C THR A 106 18.08 5.97 1.07
N TYR A 107 17.77 5.30 2.18
CA TYR A 107 16.81 5.78 3.16
C TYR A 107 17.54 6.22 4.45
N LYS A 108 17.96 7.47 4.51
CA LYS A 108 18.29 8.09 5.80
C LYS A 108 17.09 7.91 6.71
N LYS A 109 17.27 7.16 7.80
CA LYS A 109 16.31 7.01 8.90
C LYS A 109 15.94 8.39 9.43
N ASN A 110 14.98 9.06 8.80
CA ASN A 110 14.22 10.04 9.53
C ASN A 110 13.52 9.25 10.63
N LYS A 111 13.79 9.60 11.88
CA LYS A 111 13.12 9.03 13.07
C LYS A 111 11.64 9.45 13.02
N ALA A 112 10.89 8.89 12.08
CA ALA A 112 9.46 8.98 12.10
C ALA A 112 8.98 8.04 13.23
N THR A 113 8.20 8.57 14.14
CA THR A 113 7.59 7.79 15.20
C THR A 113 6.46 6.99 14.56
N TYR A 114 6.68 5.70 14.34
CA TYR A 114 5.69 4.80 13.78
C TYR A 114 4.97 4.04 14.89
N TRP A 115 3.67 3.87 14.74
CA TRP A 115 2.89 2.97 15.59
C TRP A 115 3.10 1.53 15.11
N LYS A 116 3.58 0.69 16.02
CA LYS A 116 3.52 -0.75 15.82
C LYS A 116 2.09 -1.16 16.23
N VAL A 117 1.29 -1.65 15.30
CA VAL A 117 0.05 -2.34 15.64
C VAL A 117 0.48 -3.67 16.28
N SER A 118 0.65 -3.66 17.60
CA SER A 118 0.86 -4.89 18.37
C SER A 118 -0.49 -5.34 18.88
N ASN A 119 -0.79 -6.62 18.66
CA ASN A 119 -1.91 -7.32 19.31
C ASN A 119 -1.83 -7.19 20.82
#